data_ecf8c64d4ea80f86930381078e6f2258
#
_entry.id   ecf8c64d4ea80f86930381078e6f2258
#
_cell.length_a   1.000
_cell.length_b   1.000
_cell.length_c   1.000
_cell.angle_alpha   90.00
_cell.angle_beta   90.00
_cell.angle_gamma   90.00
#
_symmetry.space_group_name_H-M   'P 1'
#
loop_
_entity.id
_entity.type
_entity.pdbx_description
1 polymer ?
#
loop_
_entity_poly.entity_id
_entity_poly.type
_entity_poly.pdbx_seq_one_letter_code
_entity_poly.pdbx_strand_id
1 'polypeptide(L)'
;TKIPVAWTKDYNKIRIYNPAMPEVQTRIMDIVKEIITKYDVDGIHMDDYFYPSLEEGESMNDNAEYEKYGKDKFKSIEEFRRNNVDVVIQNIQKVIIDTKPGVIFSVSPAANIDNNYSKLFADVRKWLKEGWVDVIIPQLYFATGTGKNSFNQFLDQWMQYVNQTHCLIGYGIYKFGSTDPDYGNAFHSSADLKSQFEYASKKSKVNGSVLYSIKDMVANKVGIGTAIKEIYKKKTVIPYLGRTEAKLPSTPVKVRTDGGNLSWEAVPGAYYAVYKSNGEGKLATLVGITRETSFKLPGKGTYCVTALDKANAESRISELVTY
;
A
#
# COMPACT_ATOMS: atom_id res chain seq x y z
N THR A 1 -2.55 -23.94 -19.97
CA THR A 1 -2.14 -23.48 -21.33
C THR A 1 -0.65 -23.19 -21.25
N LYS A 2 0.18 -23.75 -22.17
CA LYS A 2 1.62 -23.46 -22.21
C LYS A 2 1.81 -22.00 -22.62
N ILE A 3 2.63 -21.26 -21.87
CA ILE A 3 3.03 -19.88 -22.22
C ILE A 3 3.92 -19.95 -23.46
N PRO A 4 3.61 -19.19 -24.54
CA PRO A 4 4.48 -19.12 -25.71
C PRO A 4 5.88 -18.62 -25.34
N VAL A 5 6.93 -19.27 -25.86
CA VAL A 5 8.32 -18.89 -25.58
C VAL A 5 8.61 -17.44 -25.99
N ALA A 6 8.00 -16.98 -27.08
CA ALA A 6 8.14 -15.60 -27.56
C ALA A 6 7.64 -14.53 -26.54
N TRP A 7 6.77 -14.92 -25.61
CA TRP A 7 6.23 -14.02 -24.59
C TRP A 7 7.16 -13.82 -23.39
N THR A 8 8.26 -14.57 -23.33
CA THR A 8 9.16 -14.56 -22.17
C THR A 8 10.60 -14.21 -22.56
N LYS A 9 11.33 -13.69 -21.62
CA LYS A 9 12.78 -13.52 -21.68
C LYS A 9 13.40 -14.23 -20.49
N ASP A 10 14.50 -14.93 -20.75
CA ASP A 10 15.30 -15.59 -19.71
C ASP A 10 16.42 -14.65 -19.26
N TYR A 11 16.55 -14.52 -17.96
CA TYR A 11 17.53 -13.69 -17.28
C TYR A 11 18.18 -14.49 -16.19
N ASN A 12 19.48 -14.73 -16.28
CA ASN A 12 20.14 -15.56 -15.30
C ASN A 12 19.36 -16.83 -15.00
N LYS A 13 18.78 -16.94 -13.81
CA LYS A 13 17.98 -18.08 -13.36
C LYS A 13 16.48 -17.80 -13.32
N ILE A 14 16.04 -16.66 -13.80
CA ILE A 14 14.62 -16.27 -13.81
C ILE A 14 14.10 -16.12 -15.23
N ARG A 15 12.81 -16.39 -15.39
CA ARG A 15 12.07 -16.14 -16.62
C ARG A 15 10.99 -15.13 -16.34
N ILE A 16 10.97 -14.06 -17.13
CA ILE A 16 9.98 -13.00 -17.01
C ILE A 16 9.07 -12.94 -18.24
N TYR A 17 7.88 -12.43 -18.08
CA TYR A 17 7.10 -11.95 -19.20
C TYR A 17 7.79 -10.75 -19.84
N ASN A 18 7.79 -10.70 -21.18
CA ASN A 18 8.38 -9.57 -21.91
C ASN A 18 7.34 -8.42 -22.01
N PRO A 19 7.49 -7.33 -21.24
CA PRO A 19 6.49 -6.26 -21.23
C PRO A 19 6.43 -5.47 -22.55
N ALA A 20 7.40 -5.65 -23.46
CA ALA A 20 7.40 -5.07 -24.79
C ALA A 20 6.40 -5.76 -25.75
N MET A 21 5.89 -6.93 -25.40
CA MET A 21 4.98 -7.70 -26.24
C MET A 21 3.53 -7.29 -26.00
N PRO A 22 2.78 -6.79 -27.02
CA PRO A 22 1.36 -6.44 -26.87
C PRO A 22 0.49 -7.58 -26.34
N GLU A 23 0.79 -8.82 -26.74
CA GLU A 23 0.08 -10.01 -26.30
C GLU A 23 0.29 -10.29 -24.80
N VAL A 24 1.49 -9.99 -24.28
CA VAL A 24 1.79 -10.08 -22.84
C VAL A 24 1.02 -9.01 -22.07
N GLN A 25 1.03 -7.78 -22.55
CA GLN A 25 0.24 -6.69 -21.95
C GLN A 25 -1.25 -7.08 -21.89
N THR A 26 -1.80 -7.56 -22.99
CA THR A 26 -3.20 -8.06 -23.04
C THR A 26 -3.41 -9.20 -22.03
N ARG A 27 -2.50 -10.16 -21.96
CA ARG A 27 -2.59 -11.27 -21.01
C ARG A 27 -2.64 -10.81 -19.56
N ILE A 28 -1.83 -9.81 -19.19
CA ILE A 28 -1.85 -9.23 -17.84
C ILE A 28 -3.22 -8.60 -17.55
N MET A 29 -3.77 -7.84 -18.51
CA MET A 29 -5.11 -7.23 -18.38
C MET A 29 -6.21 -8.29 -18.20
N ASP A 30 -6.16 -9.38 -18.98
CA ASP A 30 -7.12 -10.47 -18.89
C ASP A 30 -7.07 -11.14 -17.51
N ILE A 31 -5.87 -11.35 -16.94
CA ILE A 31 -5.69 -11.91 -15.59
C ILE A 31 -6.29 -10.97 -14.54
N VAL A 32 -5.98 -9.67 -14.59
CA VAL A 32 -6.54 -8.72 -13.65
C VAL A 32 -8.06 -8.67 -13.75
N LYS A 33 -8.60 -8.59 -14.97
CA LYS A 33 -10.05 -8.61 -15.21
C LYS A 33 -10.70 -9.87 -14.68
N GLU A 34 -10.09 -11.03 -14.91
CA GLU A 34 -10.60 -12.30 -14.41
C GLU A 34 -10.66 -12.32 -12.88
N ILE A 35 -9.60 -11.87 -12.19
CA ILE A 35 -9.54 -11.83 -10.73
C ILE A 35 -10.66 -10.95 -10.17
N ILE A 36 -10.76 -9.70 -10.61
CA ILE A 36 -11.74 -8.74 -10.06
C ILE A 36 -13.19 -9.07 -10.41
N THR A 37 -13.39 -9.88 -11.47
CA THR A 37 -14.74 -10.33 -11.88
C THR A 37 -15.18 -11.58 -11.12
N LYS A 38 -14.27 -12.55 -10.95
CA LYS A 38 -14.60 -13.85 -10.36
C LYS A 38 -14.48 -13.91 -8.86
N TYR A 39 -13.69 -13.02 -8.25
CA TYR A 39 -13.42 -13.02 -6.82
C TYR A 39 -13.82 -11.69 -6.19
N ASP A 40 -14.31 -11.74 -4.95
CA ASP A 40 -14.65 -10.54 -4.19
C ASP A 40 -13.41 -9.99 -3.48
N VAL A 41 -12.50 -9.43 -4.28
CA VAL A 41 -11.27 -8.79 -3.80
C VAL A 41 -11.48 -7.29 -3.66
N ASP A 42 -10.82 -6.69 -2.67
CA ASP A 42 -10.83 -5.25 -2.40
C ASP A 42 -9.74 -4.50 -3.15
N GLY A 43 -8.70 -5.21 -3.63
CA GLY A 43 -7.59 -4.58 -4.35
C GLY A 43 -6.76 -5.55 -5.18
N ILE A 44 -5.98 -4.98 -6.09
CA ILE A 44 -4.92 -5.64 -6.85
C ILE A 44 -3.60 -4.99 -6.43
N HIS A 45 -2.61 -5.82 -6.12
CA HIS A 45 -1.27 -5.38 -5.75
C HIS A 45 -0.23 -5.93 -6.72
N MET A 46 0.73 -5.09 -7.10
CA MET A 46 1.91 -5.49 -7.87
C MET A 46 3.18 -5.12 -7.11
N ASP A 47 4.17 -6.01 -7.20
CA ASP A 47 5.51 -5.77 -6.71
C ASP A 47 6.39 -5.04 -7.75
N ASP A 48 7.69 -4.86 -7.51
CA ASP A 48 8.59 -3.97 -8.25
C ASP A 48 9.33 -4.60 -9.45
N TYR A 49 9.07 -5.84 -9.77
CA TYR A 49 9.80 -6.59 -10.80
C TYR A 49 9.22 -6.37 -12.21
N PHE A 50 9.26 -5.14 -12.71
CA PHE A 50 8.78 -4.81 -14.07
C PHE A 50 9.77 -5.24 -15.14
N TYR A 51 10.99 -4.68 -15.10
CA TYR A 51 12.19 -5.18 -15.75
C TYR A 51 13.17 -5.59 -14.65
N PRO A 52 13.96 -6.66 -14.85
CA PRO A 52 14.95 -7.04 -13.85
C PRO A 52 16.07 -6.01 -13.77
N SER A 53 16.63 -5.84 -12.58
CA SER A 53 17.91 -5.14 -12.45
C SER A 53 18.99 -5.99 -13.09
N LEU A 54 19.67 -5.40 -14.09
CA LEU A 54 20.77 -6.06 -14.80
C LEU A 54 22.06 -5.93 -14.02
N GLU A 55 22.85 -7.00 -13.99
CA GLU A 55 24.24 -6.95 -13.56
C GLU A 55 25.14 -6.42 -14.68
N GLU A 56 26.38 -6.08 -14.36
CA GLU A 56 27.35 -5.59 -15.35
C GLU A 56 27.58 -6.63 -16.44
N GLY A 57 27.45 -6.21 -17.70
CA GLY A 57 27.59 -7.08 -18.87
C GLY A 57 26.32 -7.84 -19.27
N GLU A 58 25.23 -7.74 -18.52
CA GLU A 58 23.94 -8.32 -18.88
C GLU A 58 23.13 -7.41 -19.82
N SER A 59 22.30 -8.03 -20.67
CA SER A 59 21.42 -7.34 -21.61
C SER A 59 20.00 -7.88 -21.53
N MET A 60 19.00 -7.00 -21.71
CA MET A 60 17.58 -7.39 -21.84
C MET A 60 17.28 -8.23 -23.08
N ASN A 61 18.16 -8.27 -24.06
CA ASN A 61 17.94 -8.94 -25.33
C ASN A 61 16.57 -8.59 -25.99
N ASP A 62 16.14 -7.34 -25.81
CA ASP A 62 14.86 -6.81 -26.32
C ASP A 62 15.04 -5.82 -27.48
N ASN A 63 16.23 -5.80 -28.11
CA ASN A 63 16.52 -4.96 -29.27
C ASN A 63 15.58 -5.24 -30.45
N ALA A 64 15.21 -6.51 -30.67
CA ALA A 64 14.30 -6.88 -31.73
C ALA A 64 12.89 -6.29 -31.53
N GLU A 65 12.43 -6.26 -30.30
CA GLU A 65 11.15 -5.64 -29.93
C GLU A 65 11.23 -4.11 -30.05
N TYR A 66 12.36 -3.51 -29.68
CA TYR A 66 12.56 -2.07 -29.88
C TYR A 66 12.56 -1.70 -31.36
N GLU A 67 13.30 -2.42 -32.22
CA GLU A 67 13.30 -2.21 -33.68
C GLU A 67 11.87 -2.34 -34.26
N LYS A 68 11.10 -3.31 -33.78
CA LYS A 68 9.76 -3.60 -34.30
C LYS A 68 8.68 -2.65 -33.80
N TYR A 69 8.71 -2.24 -32.54
CA TYR A 69 7.59 -1.55 -31.89
C TYR A 69 7.94 -0.14 -31.39
N GLY A 70 9.24 0.18 -31.23
CA GLY A 70 9.71 1.36 -30.53
C GLY A 70 10.50 2.37 -31.34
N LYS A 71 11.31 1.92 -32.31
CA LYS A 71 12.33 2.73 -32.99
C LYS A 71 11.80 4.02 -33.61
N ASP A 72 10.63 3.96 -34.24
CA ASP A 72 10.02 5.13 -34.88
C ASP A 72 9.24 6.03 -33.91
N LYS A 73 9.12 5.64 -32.64
CA LYS A 73 8.29 6.33 -31.63
C LYS A 73 9.09 6.90 -30.47
N PHE A 74 10.23 6.30 -30.13
CA PHE A 74 11.03 6.63 -28.96
C PHE A 74 12.46 6.94 -29.36
N LYS A 75 13.07 7.90 -28.66
CA LYS A 75 14.45 8.34 -28.94
C LYS A 75 15.49 7.32 -28.49
N SER A 76 15.14 6.44 -27.55
CA SER A 76 16.05 5.41 -27.05
C SER A 76 15.28 4.17 -26.59
N ILE A 77 16.00 3.05 -26.44
CA ILE A 77 15.46 1.80 -25.93
C ILE A 77 15.01 1.92 -24.46
N GLU A 78 15.65 2.79 -23.68
CA GLU A 78 15.27 3.06 -22.29
C GLU A 78 13.92 3.78 -22.21
N GLU A 79 13.65 4.72 -23.11
CA GLU A 79 12.33 5.36 -23.22
C GLU A 79 11.26 4.35 -23.63
N PHE A 80 11.57 3.47 -24.58
CA PHE A 80 10.68 2.40 -24.99
C PHE A 80 10.35 1.44 -23.82
N ARG A 81 11.36 1.02 -23.04
CA ARG A 81 11.17 0.15 -21.88
C ARG A 81 10.27 0.82 -20.83
N ARG A 82 10.53 2.09 -20.51
CA ARG A 82 9.68 2.85 -19.59
C ARG A 82 8.24 2.95 -20.08
N ASN A 83 8.07 3.23 -21.36
CA ASN A 83 6.71 3.25 -21.94
C ASN A 83 6.00 1.89 -21.83
N ASN A 84 6.71 0.79 -22.03
CA ASN A 84 6.09 -0.54 -21.91
C ASN A 84 5.58 -0.80 -20.49
N VAL A 85 6.32 -0.39 -19.46
CA VAL A 85 5.88 -0.48 -18.07
C VAL A 85 4.73 0.48 -17.80
N ASP A 86 4.82 1.73 -18.26
CA ASP A 86 3.75 2.73 -18.15
C ASP A 86 2.43 2.21 -18.74
N VAL A 87 2.47 1.59 -19.92
CA VAL A 87 1.30 1.00 -20.59
C VAL A 87 0.68 -0.10 -19.72
N VAL A 88 1.48 -0.96 -19.11
CA VAL A 88 0.98 -2.00 -18.20
C VAL A 88 0.27 -1.38 -17.01
N ILE A 89 0.88 -0.42 -16.32
CA ILE A 89 0.30 0.23 -15.14
C ILE A 89 -1.00 0.97 -15.49
N GLN A 90 -0.97 1.77 -16.55
CA GLN A 90 -2.14 2.52 -17.00
C GLN A 90 -3.30 1.61 -17.41
N ASN A 91 -3.01 0.54 -18.14
CA ASN A 91 -4.03 -0.40 -18.59
C ASN A 91 -4.62 -1.20 -17.43
N ILE A 92 -3.84 -1.58 -16.41
CA ILE A 92 -4.38 -2.22 -15.19
C ILE A 92 -5.38 -1.28 -14.53
N GLN A 93 -5.00 -0.02 -14.30
CA GLN A 93 -5.91 0.97 -13.74
C GLN A 93 -7.20 1.09 -14.57
N LYS A 94 -7.05 1.20 -15.89
CA LYS A 94 -8.21 1.31 -16.80
C LYS A 94 -9.13 0.10 -16.70
N VAL A 95 -8.59 -1.11 -16.72
CA VAL A 95 -9.37 -2.35 -16.58
C VAL A 95 -10.13 -2.38 -15.24
N ILE A 96 -9.49 -1.94 -14.16
CA ILE A 96 -10.14 -1.86 -12.84
C ILE A 96 -11.29 -0.85 -12.86
N ILE A 97 -11.05 0.35 -13.37
CA ILE A 97 -12.07 1.41 -13.43
C ILE A 97 -13.27 0.96 -14.28
N ASP A 98 -13.01 0.36 -15.43
CA ASP A 98 -14.06 -0.06 -16.37
C ASP A 98 -14.85 -1.28 -15.87
N THR A 99 -14.26 -2.12 -15.00
CA THR A 99 -14.87 -3.40 -14.59
C THR A 99 -15.44 -3.36 -13.17
N LYS A 100 -14.67 -2.88 -12.18
CA LYS A 100 -15.05 -2.83 -10.75
C LYS A 100 -14.36 -1.63 -10.09
N PRO A 101 -14.86 -0.39 -10.28
CA PRO A 101 -14.16 0.85 -9.92
C PRO A 101 -13.84 1.02 -8.42
N GLY A 102 -14.47 0.22 -7.55
CA GLY A 102 -14.16 0.20 -6.11
C GLY A 102 -12.94 -0.62 -5.72
N VAL A 103 -12.33 -1.37 -6.65
CA VAL A 103 -11.10 -2.14 -6.40
C VAL A 103 -9.90 -1.19 -6.38
N ILE A 104 -9.08 -1.29 -5.35
CA ILE A 104 -7.88 -0.47 -5.15
C ILE A 104 -6.72 -1.03 -5.97
N PHE A 105 -5.98 -0.18 -6.66
CA PHE A 105 -4.75 -0.57 -7.34
C PHE A 105 -3.53 -0.06 -6.57
N SER A 106 -2.67 -0.96 -6.12
CA SER A 106 -1.45 -0.65 -5.39
C SER A 106 -0.21 -1.22 -6.05
N VAL A 107 0.91 -0.50 -5.91
CA VAL A 107 2.22 -0.92 -6.40
C VAL A 107 3.27 -0.71 -5.32
N SER A 108 4.20 -1.67 -5.18
CA SER A 108 5.29 -1.66 -4.21
C SER A 108 6.65 -1.54 -4.92
N PRO A 109 7.07 -0.32 -5.36
CA PRO A 109 8.33 -0.13 -6.06
C PRO A 109 9.53 -0.14 -5.12
N ALA A 110 10.74 -0.30 -5.70
CA ALA A 110 11.99 -0.21 -4.96
C ALA A 110 12.17 1.15 -4.27
N ALA A 111 12.92 1.18 -3.16
CA ALA A 111 13.10 2.39 -2.34
C ALA A 111 13.68 3.58 -3.12
N ASN A 112 14.68 3.31 -3.95
CA ASN A 112 15.38 4.36 -4.70
C ASN A 112 14.62 4.73 -5.97
N ILE A 113 14.07 5.94 -6.00
CA ILE A 113 13.26 6.46 -7.11
C ILE A 113 14.07 6.54 -8.42
N ASP A 114 15.34 6.90 -8.35
CA ASP A 114 16.20 7.02 -9.55
C ASP A 114 16.56 5.64 -10.12
N ASN A 115 16.72 4.63 -9.26
CA ASN A 115 16.88 3.24 -9.69
C ASN A 115 15.62 2.68 -10.35
N ASN A 116 14.44 3.00 -9.82
CA ASN A 116 13.18 2.64 -10.49
C ASN A 116 13.17 3.16 -11.93
N TYR A 117 13.51 4.44 -12.12
CA TYR A 117 13.51 5.07 -13.44
C TYR A 117 14.59 4.54 -14.38
N SER A 118 15.83 4.41 -13.90
CA SER A 118 17.00 4.14 -14.74
C SER A 118 17.32 2.67 -14.93
N LYS A 119 17.03 1.81 -13.93
CA LYS A 119 17.39 0.40 -13.94
C LYS A 119 16.18 -0.53 -14.11
N LEU A 120 15.05 -0.20 -13.48
CA LEU A 120 13.84 -1.01 -13.55
C LEU A 120 12.84 -0.48 -14.60
N PHE A 121 13.17 0.64 -15.24
CA PHE A 121 12.35 1.33 -16.24
C PHE A 121 10.93 1.63 -15.77
N ALA A 122 10.77 1.87 -14.47
CA ALA A 122 9.52 2.20 -13.80
C ALA A 122 9.48 3.69 -13.45
N ASP A 123 8.72 4.49 -14.21
CA ASP A 123 8.58 5.93 -13.96
C ASP A 123 7.53 6.20 -12.89
N VAL A 124 7.86 5.87 -11.64
CA VAL A 124 6.98 6.04 -10.49
C VAL A 124 6.56 7.50 -10.27
N ARG A 125 7.39 8.47 -10.67
CA ARG A 125 7.05 9.91 -10.60
C ARG A 125 5.89 10.23 -11.51
N LYS A 126 5.90 9.69 -12.72
CA LYS A 126 4.82 9.84 -13.69
C LYS A 126 3.54 9.19 -13.19
N TRP A 127 3.61 7.96 -12.64
CA TRP A 127 2.44 7.27 -12.12
C TRP A 127 1.76 8.05 -11.00
N LEU A 128 2.54 8.63 -10.09
CA LEU A 128 2.03 9.48 -9.00
C LEU A 128 1.43 10.79 -9.52
N LYS A 129 2.07 11.42 -10.52
CA LYS A 129 1.60 12.66 -11.13
C LYS A 129 0.28 12.47 -11.89
N GLU A 130 0.19 11.40 -12.65
CA GLU A 130 -0.98 11.09 -13.50
C GLU A 130 -2.09 10.34 -12.71
N GLY A 131 -1.84 9.97 -11.45
CA GLY A 131 -2.80 9.26 -10.60
C GLY A 131 -3.12 7.85 -11.10
N TRP A 132 -2.14 7.13 -11.66
CA TRP A 132 -2.36 5.78 -12.21
C TRP A 132 -2.40 4.68 -11.15
N VAL A 133 -2.04 4.99 -9.91
CA VAL A 133 -2.09 4.07 -8.76
C VAL A 133 -2.83 4.74 -7.61
N ASP A 134 -3.62 3.97 -6.87
CA ASP A 134 -4.36 4.46 -5.70
C ASP A 134 -3.47 4.50 -4.46
N VAL A 135 -2.61 3.48 -4.34
CA VAL A 135 -1.71 3.31 -3.20
C VAL A 135 -0.31 3.00 -3.70
N ILE A 136 0.67 3.75 -3.23
CA ILE A 136 2.09 3.48 -3.46
C ILE A 136 2.74 2.97 -2.18
N ILE A 137 3.55 1.90 -2.29
CA ILE A 137 4.15 1.22 -1.14
C ILE A 137 5.66 1.08 -1.35
N PRO A 138 6.45 2.16 -1.23
CA PRO A 138 7.89 2.06 -1.44
C PRO A 138 8.53 1.11 -0.43
N GLN A 139 9.40 0.22 -0.90
CA GLN A 139 10.09 -0.81 -0.11
C GLN A 139 11.29 -0.21 0.62
N LEU A 140 11.04 0.54 1.71
CA LEU A 140 12.09 1.22 2.49
C LEU A 140 12.82 0.25 3.43
N TYR A 141 13.43 -0.80 2.88
CA TYR A 141 14.09 -1.88 3.61
C TYR A 141 15.52 -1.51 4.02
N PHE A 142 15.68 -0.32 4.59
CA PHE A 142 16.95 0.28 4.99
C PHE A 142 16.93 0.70 6.47
N ALA A 143 18.10 0.77 7.09
CA ALA A 143 18.24 1.30 8.44
C ALA A 143 18.00 2.81 8.47
N THR A 144 17.57 3.32 9.64
CA THR A 144 17.52 4.77 9.87
C THR A 144 18.91 5.38 9.83
N GLY A 145 19.01 6.65 9.43
CA GLY A 145 20.29 7.37 9.40
C GLY A 145 20.23 8.67 8.61
N THR A 146 21.35 9.38 8.62
CA THR A 146 21.55 10.64 7.86
C THR A 146 22.37 10.46 6.58
N GLY A 147 22.89 9.25 6.35
CA GLY A 147 23.73 8.92 5.20
C GLY A 147 22.93 8.60 3.94
N LYS A 148 23.67 8.47 2.83
CA LYS A 148 23.11 7.93 1.57
C LYS A 148 22.57 6.51 1.79
N ASN A 149 21.47 6.19 1.08
CA ASN A 149 20.78 4.90 1.17
C ASN A 149 20.26 4.59 2.58
N SER A 150 19.79 5.61 3.32
CA SER A 150 19.10 5.43 4.59
C SER A 150 17.58 5.45 4.43
N PHE A 151 16.87 4.85 5.38
CA PHE A 151 15.41 4.91 5.47
C PHE A 151 14.90 6.36 5.41
N ASN A 152 15.53 7.25 6.19
CA ASN A 152 15.15 8.66 6.28
C ASN A 152 15.26 9.36 4.93
N GLN A 153 16.41 9.19 4.24
CA GLN A 153 16.65 9.81 2.93
C GLN A 153 15.61 9.36 1.90
N PHE A 154 15.37 8.05 1.80
CA PHE A 154 14.42 7.53 0.82
C PHE A 154 12.99 8.00 1.14
N LEU A 155 12.58 7.96 2.42
CA LEU A 155 11.28 8.49 2.80
C LEU A 155 11.12 9.96 2.43
N ASP A 156 12.13 10.79 2.69
CA ASP A 156 12.09 12.21 2.34
C ASP A 156 12.02 12.44 0.82
N GLN A 157 12.69 11.62 0.02
CA GLN A 157 12.54 11.65 -1.44
C GLN A 157 11.11 11.32 -1.87
N TRP A 158 10.52 10.24 -1.37
CA TRP A 158 9.14 9.86 -1.71
C TRP A 158 8.13 10.94 -1.34
N MET A 159 8.29 11.61 -0.19
CA MET A 159 7.39 12.69 0.26
C MET A 159 7.36 13.90 -0.69
N GLN A 160 8.36 14.08 -1.55
CA GLN A 160 8.36 15.15 -2.56
C GLN A 160 7.39 14.86 -3.71
N TYR A 161 7.17 13.58 -4.04
CA TYR A 161 6.37 13.17 -5.20
C TYR A 161 4.97 12.67 -4.84
N VAL A 162 4.76 12.19 -3.62
CA VAL A 162 3.44 11.79 -3.12
C VAL A 162 2.55 13.03 -2.98
N ASN A 163 1.41 13.05 -3.66
CA ASN A 163 0.42 14.12 -3.62
C ASN A 163 -0.97 13.58 -3.25
N GLN A 164 -1.74 13.11 -4.22
CA GLN A 164 -3.10 12.59 -4.03
C GLN A 164 -3.13 11.07 -3.82
N THR A 165 -2.07 10.37 -4.20
CA THR A 165 -1.92 8.92 -4.01
C THR A 165 -1.67 8.62 -2.53
N HIS A 166 -2.35 7.62 -1.99
CA HIS A 166 -2.07 7.14 -0.64
C HIS A 166 -0.68 6.49 -0.57
N CYS A 167 0.08 6.81 0.48
CA CYS A 167 1.41 6.25 0.68
C CYS A 167 1.46 5.40 1.95
N LEU A 168 1.72 4.11 1.76
CA LEU A 168 2.03 3.19 2.85
C LEU A 168 3.52 2.85 2.79
N ILE A 169 4.18 2.76 3.93
CA ILE A 169 5.61 2.46 3.96
C ILE A 169 5.82 0.96 4.07
N GLY A 170 6.61 0.39 3.14
CA GLY A 170 7.08 -0.98 3.19
C GLY A 170 8.28 -1.12 4.14
N TYR A 171 8.15 -1.96 5.17
CA TYR A 171 9.20 -2.26 6.14
C TYR A 171 9.73 -3.67 5.94
N GLY A 172 11.05 -3.82 5.75
CA GLY A 172 11.72 -5.11 5.59
C GLY A 172 12.00 -5.80 6.91
N ILE A 173 10.95 -6.27 7.60
CA ILE A 173 11.10 -6.89 8.93
C ILE A 173 11.85 -8.22 8.92
N TYR A 174 11.99 -8.85 7.75
CA TYR A 174 12.78 -10.08 7.57
C TYR A 174 14.28 -9.90 7.84
N LYS A 175 14.78 -8.67 7.77
CA LYS A 175 16.19 -8.34 8.05
C LYS A 175 16.53 -8.41 9.54
N PHE A 176 15.56 -8.17 10.40
CA PHE A 176 15.78 -8.11 11.84
C PHE A 176 16.12 -9.48 12.44
N GLY A 177 17.23 -9.53 13.15
CA GLY A 177 17.79 -10.78 13.70
C GLY A 177 18.42 -11.70 12.65
N SER A 178 18.69 -11.18 11.45
CA SER A 178 19.50 -11.87 10.43
C SER A 178 20.99 -11.79 10.79
N THR A 179 21.72 -12.83 10.43
CA THR A 179 23.19 -12.87 10.50
C THR A 179 23.85 -12.48 9.18
N ASP A 180 23.06 -12.06 8.19
CA ASP A 180 23.56 -11.64 6.89
C ASP A 180 24.36 -10.34 7.05
N PRO A 181 25.66 -10.34 6.71
CA PRO A 181 26.52 -9.17 6.88
C PRO A 181 26.07 -7.97 6.03
N ASP A 182 25.34 -8.20 4.95
CA ASP A 182 24.88 -7.13 4.04
C ASP A 182 23.77 -6.27 4.69
N TYR A 183 23.11 -6.76 5.76
CA TYR A 183 22.05 -5.99 6.41
C TYR A 183 22.58 -5.01 7.47
N GLY A 184 23.78 -5.24 8.00
CA GLY A 184 24.43 -4.36 8.98
C GLY A 184 23.84 -4.46 10.40
N ASN A 185 24.53 -3.81 11.33
CA ASN A 185 24.27 -3.93 12.77
C ASN A 185 22.93 -3.35 13.25
N ALA A 186 22.34 -2.43 12.50
CA ALA A 186 21.05 -1.81 12.85
C ALA A 186 19.92 -2.83 12.98
N PHE A 187 19.99 -3.94 12.23
CA PHE A 187 19.01 -5.00 12.23
C PHE A 187 19.24 -6.08 13.31
N HIS A 188 20.29 -5.97 14.14
CA HIS A 188 20.55 -6.92 15.22
C HIS A 188 19.62 -6.73 16.43
N SER A 189 18.80 -5.67 16.45
CA SER A 189 17.77 -5.45 17.48
C SER A 189 16.52 -4.81 16.87
N SER A 190 15.40 -4.83 17.61
CA SER A 190 14.16 -4.16 17.16
C SER A 190 14.18 -2.64 17.33
N ALA A 191 15.27 -2.05 17.83
CA ALA A 191 15.33 -0.61 18.10
C ALA A 191 15.19 0.25 16.82
N ASP A 192 15.86 -0.17 15.74
CA ASP A 192 15.81 0.57 14.48
C ASP A 192 14.40 0.58 13.87
N LEU A 193 13.61 -0.50 14.02
CA LEU A 193 12.21 -0.50 13.57
C LEU A 193 11.39 0.58 14.27
N LYS A 194 11.55 0.74 15.58
CA LYS A 194 10.87 1.80 16.33
C LYS A 194 11.27 3.18 15.81
N SER A 195 12.55 3.39 15.52
CA SER A 195 13.06 4.64 14.93
C SER A 195 12.48 4.90 13.53
N GLN A 196 12.37 3.87 12.69
CA GLN A 196 11.73 3.96 11.37
C GLN A 196 10.28 4.41 11.48
N PHE A 197 9.49 3.78 12.36
CA PHE A 197 8.09 4.15 12.60
C PHE A 197 7.95 5.56 13.19
N GLU A 198 8.80 5.93 14.14
CA GLU A 198 8.81 7.28 14.72
C GLU A 198 9.13 8.33 13.65
N TYR A 199 10.09 8.06 12.77
CA TYR A 199 10.40 8.98 11.67
C TYR A 199 9.25 9.10 10.67
N ALA A 200 8.66 7.99 10.27
CA ALA A 200 7.53 7.95 9.35
C ALA A 200 6.29 8.67 9.92
N SER A 201 6.02 8.52 11.22
CA SER A 201 4.87 9.16 11.88
C SER A 201 4.89 10.69 11.85
N LYS A 202 6.06 11.29 11.63
CA LYS A 202 6.22 12.76 11.47
C LYS A 202 5.87 13.26 10.06
N LYS A 203 5.60 12.36 9.11
CA LYS A 203 5.29 12.70 7.72
C LYS A 203 3.78 12.64 7.48
N SER A 204 3.14 13.77 7.29
CA SER A 204 1.68 13.89 7.13
C SER A 204 1.10 13.14 5.92
N LYS A 205 1.94 12.84 4.92
CA LYS A 205 1.55 12.09 3.70
C LYS A 205 1.66 10.57 3.85
N VAL A 206 2.17 10.06 4.98
CA VAL A 206 2.23 8.63 5.28
C VAL A 206 0.91 8.19 5.88
N ASN A 207 0.21 7.29 5.19
CA ASN A 207 -1.13 6.82 5.56
C ASN A 207 -1.11 5.48 6.33
N GLY A 208 0.02 4.75 6.31
CA GLY A 208 0.10 3.46 6.98
C GLY A 208 1.38 2.68 6.67
N SER A 209 1.36 1.38 6.93
CA SER A 209 2.53 0.52 6.90
C SER A 209 2.21 -0.85 6.31
N VAL A 210 3.20 -1.42 5.62
CA VAL A 210 3.20 -2.79 5.10
C VAL A 210 4.43 -3.51 5.64
N LEU A 211 4.26 -4.68 6.24
CA LEU A 211 5.33 -5.43 6.90
C LEU A 211 5.70 -6.66 6.07
N TYR A 212 6.90 -6.74 5.54
CA TYR A 212 7.39 -7.89 4.80
C TYR A 212 8.40 -8.69 5.65
N SER A 213 8.00 -9.85 6.23
CA SER A 213 6.77 -10.58 6.00
C SER A 213 6.14 -11.09 7.31
N ILE A 214 4.92 -11.64 7.22
CA ILE A 214 4.20 -12.18 8.39
C ILE A 214 4.95 -13.32 9.10
N LYS A 215 5.67 -14.18 8.36
CA LYS A 215 6.48 -15.26 8.95
C LYS A 215 7.53 -14.71 9.92
N ASP A 216 8.13 -13.57 9.59
CA ASP A 216 9.19 -12.95 10.38
C ASP A 216 8.59 -12.25 11.62
N MET A 217 7.39 -11.65 11.46
CA MET A 217 6.63 -11.12 12.58
C MET A 217 6.27 -12.23 13.60
N VAL A 218 5.79 -13.39 13.12
CA VAL A 218 5.44 -14.55 13.96
C VAL A 218 6.67 -15.17 14.59
N ALA A 219 7.78 -15.28 13.86
CA ALA A 219 9.05 -15.79 14.37
C ALA A 219 9.62 -14.92 15.51
N ASN A 220 9.23 -13.65 15.57
CA ASN A 220 9.57 -12.69 16.63
C ASN A 220 11.09 -12.62 16.94
N LYS A 221 11.94 -12.80 15.94
CA LYS A 221 13.38 -12.64 16.10
C LYS A 221 13.70 -11.26 16.66
N VAL A 222 14.64 -11.19 17.58
CA VAL A 222 15.05 -9.97 18.31
C VAL A 222 13.89 -9.14 18.87
N GLY A 223 12.74 -9.78 19.14
CA GLY A 223 11.55 -9.11 19.69
C GLY A 223 10.77 -8.25 18.71
N ILE A 224 10.91 -8.49 17.39
CA ILE A 224 10.27 -7.64 16.37
C ILE A 224 8.73 -7.65 16.45
N GLY A 225 8.12 -8.81 16.67
CA GLY A 225 6.68 -8.93 16.83
C GLY A 225 6.16 -8.24 18.09
N THR A 226 6.97 -8.26 19.17
CA THR A 226 6.68 -7.51 20.40
C THR A 226 6.75 -6.01 20.15
N ALA A 227 7.78 -5.53 19.44
CA ALA A 227 7.93 -4.12 19.07
C ALA A 227 6.74 -3.64 18.21
N ILE A 228 6.28 -4.45 17.24
CA ILE A 228 5.12 -4.13 16.41
C ILE A 228 3.85 -4.02 17.26
N LYS A 229 3.62 -4.94 18.20
CA LYS A 229 2.47 -4.85 19.12
C LYS A 229 2.47 -3.57 19.95
N GLU A 230 3.64 -3.10 20.39
CA GLU A 230 3.77 -1.84 21.12
C GLU A 230 3.51 -0.61 20.22
N ILE A 231 4.01 -0.63 18.99
CA ILE A 231 3.77 0.43 18.00
C ILE A 231 2.26 0.55 17.72
N TYR A 232 1.58 -0.57 17.51
CA TYR A 232 0.15 -0.64 17.19
C TYR A 232 -0.77 -0.86 18.40
N LYS A 233 -0.35 -0.54 19.60
CA LYS A 233 -1.18 -0.72 20.81
C LYS A 233 -2.46 0.12 20.83
N LYS A 234 -2.49 1.23 20.11
CA LYS A 234 -3.71 2.05 19.94
C LYS A 234 -4.49 1.52 18.75
N LYS A 235 -5.75 1.20 18.98
CA LYS A 235 -6.69 0.83 17.91
C LYS A 235 -6.97 2.03 17.02
N THR A 236 -7.03 1.81 15.71
CA THR A 236 -7.44 2.80 14.71
C THR A 236 -8.34 2.15 13.68
N VAL A 237 -9.17 2.92 13.02
CA VAL A 237 -9.87 2.49 11.82
C VAL A 237 -8.87 2.47 10.66
N ILE A 238 -8.97 1.47 9.77
CA ILE A 238 -8.23 1.49 8.50
C ILE A 238 -8.75 2.67 7.68
N PRO A 239 -7.89 3.56 7.17
CA PRO A 239 -8.36 4.71 6.41
C PRO A 239 -8.99 4.27 5.08
N TYR A 240 -9.89 5.10 4.55
CA TYR A 240 -10.34 4.96 3.17
C TYR A 240 -9.16 5.18 2.21
N LEU A 241 -8.94 4.22 1.32
CA LEU A 241 -7.84 4.23 0.35
C LEU A 241 -8.33 4.32 -1.11
N GLY A 242 -9.60 4.67 -1.32
CA GLY A 242 -10.18 4.81 -2.66
C GLY A 242 -9.66 6.03 -3.41
N ARG A 243 -9.77 5.97 -4.75
CA ARG A 243 -9.22 7.00 -5.66
C ARG A 243 -10.09 8.26 -5.79
N THR A 244 -11.35 8.18 -5.40
CA THR A 244 -12.30 9.30 -5.43
C THR A 244 -12.63 9.75 -4.02
N GLU A 245 -13.22 10.93 -3.87
CA GLU A 245 -13.76 11.33 -2.58
C GLU A 245 -14.75 10.27 -2.06
N ALA A 246 -14.60 9.93 -0.77
CA ALA A 246 -15.45 8.96 -0.13
C ALA A 246 -16.90 9.47 -0.08
N LYS A 247 -17.84 8.68 -0.60
CA LYS A 247 -19.25 8.91 -0.30
C LYS A 247 -19.51 8.44 1.11
N LEU A 248 -19.55 9.38 2.06
CA LEU A 248 -19.69 9.07 3.47
C LEU A 248 -21.03 8.39 3.76
N PRO A 249 -21.05 7.33 4.60
CA PRO A 249 -22.31 6.79 5.13
C PRO A 249 -23.09 7.84 5.93
N SER A 250 -24.38 7.61 6.11
CA SER A 250 -25.18 8.44 7.00
C SER A 250 -24.67 8.36 8.44
N THR A 251 -24.71 9.48 9.15
CA THR A 251 -24.34 9.53 10.56
C THR A 251 -25.33 8.71 11.39
N PRO A 252 -24.87 7.83 12.32
CA PRO A 252 -25.76 7.14 13.24
C PRO A 252 -26.57 8.13 14.10
N VAL A 253 -27.86 7.86 14.26
CA VAL A 253 -28.81 8.71 15.02
C VAL A 253 -29.44 7.94 16.15
N LYS A 254 -30.15 8.64 17.05
CA LYS A 254 -30.81 8.09 18.23
C LYS A 254 -29.87 7.30 19.14
N VAL A 255 -28.67 7.85 19.30
CA VAL A 255 -27.63 7.24 20.14
C VAL A 255 -28.05 7.41 21.61
N ARG A 256 -28.04 6.32 22.36
CA ARG A 256 -28.43 6.29 23.79
C ARG A 256 -27.63 5.27 24.58
N THR A 257 -27.55 5.48 25.89
CA THR A 257 -26.96 4.51 26.81
C THR A 257 -28.03 3.87 27.66
N ASP A 258 -27.95 2.56 27.85
CA ASP A 258 -28.80 1.81 28.78
C ASP A 258 -28.00 0.62 29.35
N GLY A 259 -27.98 0.49 30.67
CA GLY A 259 -27.34 -0.64 31.36
C GLY A 259 -25.87 -0.91 30.97
N GLY A 260 -25.13 0.13 30.61
CA GLY A 260 -23.75 0.00 30.18
C GLY A 260 -23.56 -0.34 28.71
N ASN A 261 -24.63 -0.31 27.91
CA ASN A 261 -24.56 -0.46 26.46
C ASN A 261 -24.85 0.89 25.79
N LEU A 262 -24.13 1.16 24.71
CA LEU A 262 -24.43 2.21 23.73
C LEU A 262 -25.25 1.59 22.62
N SER A 263 -26.34 2.20 22.18
CA SER A 263 -27.20 1.73 21.08
C SER A 263 -27.58 2.87 20.16
N TRP A 264 -27.88 2.55 18.89
CA TRP A 264 -28.20 3.51 17.83
C TRP A 264 -29.11 2.89 16.76
N GLU A 265 -29.65 3.70 15.85
CA GLU A 265 -30.36 3.21 14.68
C GLU A 265 -29.43 2.68 13.63
N ALA A 266 -29.84 1.61 12.94
CA ALA A 266 -29.06 0.97 11.88
C ALA A 266 -28.86 1.91 10.67
N VAL A 267 -27.63 1.97 10.17
CA VAL A 267 -27.29 2.56 8.86
C VAL A 267 -27.13 1.40 7.87
N PRO A 268 -27.94 1.38 6.77
CA PRO A 268 -27.90 0.25 5.83
C PRO A 268 -26.49 -0.03 5.27
N GLY A 269 -26.06 -1.30 5.38
CA GLY A 269 -24.78 -1.76 4.82
C GLY A 269 -23.53 -1.30 5.58
N ALA A 270 -23.71 -0.61 6.72
CA ALA A 270 -22.61 -0.12 7.52
C ALA A 270 -22.20 -1.09 8.64
N TYR A 271 -20.95 -0.95 9.09
CA TYR A 271 -20.48 -1.36 10.40
C TYR A 271 -20.10 -0.11 11.20
N TYR A 272 -19.72 -0.23 12.47
CA TYR A 272 -19.65 0.93 13.35
C TYR A 272 -18.34 0.97 14.13
N ALA A 273 -17.79 2.18 14.28
CA ALA A 273 -16.68 2.46 15.19
C ALA A 273 -17.22 3.28 16.38
N VAL A 274 -16.93 2.79 17.58
CA VAL A 274 -17.32 3.44 18.84
C VAL A 274 -16.10 4.14 19.43
N TYR A 275 -16.26 5.41 19.77
CA TYR A 275 -15.19 6.24 20.31
C TYR A 275 -15.56 6.77 21.70
N LYS A 276 -14.52 6.85 22.56
CA LYS A 276 -14.58 7.58 23.83
C LYS A 276 -13.96 8.96 23.63
N SER A 277 -14.69 10.01 23.99
CA SER A 277 -14.20 11.39 24.00
C SER A 277 -13.12 11.57 25.05
N ASN A 278 -12.07 12.28 24.70
CA ASN A 278 -10.99 12.71 25.62
C ASN A 278 -11.11 14.20 26.01
N GLY A 279 -12.27 14.81 25.72
CA GLY A 279 -12.55 16.22 25.93
C GLY A 279 -12.45 17.06 24.66
N GLU A 280 -12.92 18.29 24.74
CA GLU A 280 -12.94 19.25 23.64
C GLU A 280 -11.54 19.50 23.06
N GLY A 281 -11.43 19.54 21.74
CA GLY A 281 -10.16 19.74 21.01
C GLY A 281 -9.17 18.57 21.05
N LYS A 282 -9.53 17.43 21.67
CA LYS A 282 -8.68 16.24 21.76
C LYS A 282 -9.21 15.12 20.86
N LEU A 283 -8.28 14.37 20.24
CA LEU A 283 -8.64 13.18 19.48
C LEU A 283 -9.33 12.17 20.38
N ALA A 284 -10.48 11.65 19.92
CA ALA A 284 -11.19 10.57 20.61
C ALA A 284 -10.41 9.25 20.54
N THR A 285 -10.67 8.35 21.48
CA THR A 285 -10.07 7.01 21.52
C THR A 285 -11.04 5.99 20.95
N LEU A 286 -10.63 5.25 19.92
CA LEU A 286 -11.39 4.11 19.39
C LEU A 286 -11.47 3.00 20.46
N VAL A 287 -12.68 2.69 20.95
CA VAL A 287 -12.88 1.62 21.94
C VAL A 287 -13.25 0.30 21.31
N GLY A 288 -13.87 0.31 20.14
CA GLY A 288 -14.16 -0.92 19.40
C GLY A 288 -14.86 -0.69 18.08
N ILE A 289 -14.95 -1.79 17.31
CA ILE A 289 -15.68 -1.87 16.05
C ILE A 289 -16.69 -2.99 16.17
N THR A 290 -17.92 -2.81 15.65
CA THR A 290 -18.98 -3.80 15.68
C THR A 290 -19.83 -3.75 14.41
N ARG A 291 -20.48 -4.86 14.09
CA ARG A 291 -21.53 -4.93 13.04
C ARG A 291 -22.94 -4.78 13.63
N GLU A 292 -23.04 -4.89 14.94
CA GLU A 292 -24.30 -4.73 15.69
C GLU A 292 -24.61 -3.25 15.88
N THR A 293 -25.88 -2.92 16.14
CA THR A 293 -26.33 -1.57 16.46
C THR A 293 -26.27 -1.26 17.96
N SER A 294 -25.47 -2.04 18.68
CA SER A 294 -25.15 -1.84 20.08
C SER A 294 -23.73 -2.24 20.41
N PHE A 295 -23.16 -1.65 21.46
CA PHE A 295 -21.82 -1.91 21.93
C PHE A 295 -21.71 -1.80 23.44
N LYS A 296 -21.13 -2.81 24.10
CA LYS A 296 -20.88 -2.80 25.54
C LYS A 296 -19.73 -1.84 25.85
N LEU A 297 -20.04 -0.80 26.64
CA LEU A 297 -19.07 0.22 27.02
C LEU A 297 -18.06 -0.30 28.06
N PRO A 298 -16.76 0.08 27.92
CA PRO A 298 -15.74 -0.37 28.87
C PRO A 298 -15.77 0.34 30.22
N GLY A 299 -16.63 1.33 30.42
CA GLY A 299 -16.76 2.10 31.66
C GLY A 299 -17.38 3.46 31.42
N LYS A 300 -17.49 4.26 32.50
CA LYS A 300 -18.05 5.61 32.45
C LYS A 300 -17.26 6.54 31.53
N GLY A 301 -17.93 7.45 30.87
CA GLY A 301 -17.36 8.44 29.99
C GLY A 301 -18.35 8.97 28.95
N THR A 302 -17.87 9.84 28.08
CA THR A 302 -18.65 10.38 26.96
C THR A 302 -18.27 9.65 25.69
N TYR A 303 -19.26 9.19 24.93
CA TYR A 303 -19.06 8.33 23.77
C TYR A 303 -19.78 8.87 22.53
N CYS A 304 -19.30 8.50 21.37
CA CYS A 304 -19.97 8.66 20.09
C CYS A 304 -19.74 7.44 19.20
N VAL A 305 -20.50 7.35 18.14
CA VAL A 305 -20.40 6.28 17.15
C VAL A 305 -20.35 6.87 15.74
N THR A 306 -19.59 6.25 14.85
CA THR A 306 -19.58 6.52 13.43
C THR A 306 -20.01 5.27 12.66
N ALA A 307 -20.52 5.46 11.45
CA ALA A 307 -20.78 4.39 10.50
C ALA A 307 -19.62 4.32 9.50
N LEU A 308 -19.26 3.10 9.13
CA LEU A 308 -18.22 2.79 8.14
C LEU A 308 -18.83 1.95 7.03
N ASP A 309 -18.56 2.30 5.77
CA ASP A 309 -18.90 1.43 4.67
C ASP A 309 -17.83 0.32 4.47
N LYS A 310 -18.06 -0.59 3.52
CA LYS A 310 -17.13 -1.69 3.22
C LYS A 310 -15.73 -1.23 2.77
N ALA A 311 -15.59 0.01 2.31
CA ALA A 311 -14.32 0.60 1.89
C ALA A 311 -13.67 1.45 3.01
N ASN A 312 -14.21 1.40 4.23
CA ASN A 312 -13.80 2.19 5.40
C ASN A 312 -14.04 3.71 5.25
N ALA A 313 -14.93 4.14 4.35
CA ALA A 313 -15.38 5.52 4.36
C ALA A 313 -16.19 5.76 5.64
N GLU A 314 -15.77 6.71 6.46
CA GLU A 314 -16.31 6.96 7.80
C GLU A 314 -17.24 8.16 7.82
N SER A 315 -18.43 8.00 8.39
CA SER A 315 -19.41 9.07 8.57
C SER A 315 -18.90 10.18 9.50
N ARG A 316 -19.64 11.27 9.60
CA ARG A 316 -19.49 12.20 10.72
C ARG A 316 -19.81 11.47 12.03
N ILE A 317 -19.29 11.99 13.14
CA ILE A 317 -19.60 11.49 14.49
C ILE A 317 -21.07 11.73 14.81
N SER A 318 -21.68 10.82 15.55
CA SER A 318 -23.00 10.99 16.15
C SER A 318 -23.00 12.09 17.21
N GLU A 319 -24.17 12.38 17.76
CA GLU A 319 -24.25 13.07 19.04
C GLU A 319 -23.41 12.38 20.12
N LEU A 320 -22.92 13.18 21.09
CA LEU A 320 -22.15 12.70 22.22
C LEU A 320 -23.11 12.27 23.32
N VAL A 321 -22.93 11.07 23.87
CA VAL A 321 -23.78 10.51 24.97
C VAL A 321 -22.89 10.13 26.15
N THR A 322 -23.26 10.51 27.34
CA THR A 322 -22.54 10.21 28.58
C THR A 322 -23.15 9.01 29.29
N TYR A 323 -22.29 8.06 29.68
CA TYR A 323 -22.60 6.90 30.50
C TYR A 323 -21.94 7.01 31.86
#